data_bb61742632433cdd614dd5106b8093af
#
_entry.id   bb61742632433cdd614dd5106b8093af
#
_cell.length_a   1.000
_cell.length_b   1.000
_cell.length_c   1.000
_cell.angle_alpha   90.00
_cell.angle_beta   90.00
_cell.angle_gamma   90.00
#
_symmetry.space_group_name_H-M   'P 1'
#
loop_
_entity.id
_entity.type
_entity.pdbx_description
1 polymer ?
#
loop_
_entity_poly.entity_id
_entity_poly.type
_entity_poly.pdbx_seq_one_letter_code
_entity_poly.pdbx_strand_id
1 'polypeptide(L)'
;DQLYATWQYYRSEKKFDVIVDAVFGTGLDRPLTDEYFSFLDIARDHKLDSHCPLIVAVDLPSGLNADGGEPSACPLEADVTATFTAPKIATVLPPAVHACGEVLVEAIGSPPELIDAARSDLFVAEKNDVLSWLWNSRFSDDSYKNKRGHALLIAGSESYSGAAVLCGNAAMRSGVGLV
;
A
#
# COMPACT_ATOMS: atom_id res chain seq x y z
N ASP A 1 0.96 -14.77 -32.51
CA ASP A 1 0.71 -13.63 -31.68
C ASP A 1 1.83 -12.59 -31.81
N GLN A 2 1.50 -11.43 -32.39
CA GLN A 2 2.50 -10.47 -32.87
C GLN A 2 3.24 -9.78 -31.72
N LEU A 3 2.55 -9.53 -30.59
CA LEU A 3 3.12 -8.97 -29.36
C LEU A 3 4.16 -9.91 -28.74
N TYR A 4 3.82 -11.18 -28.60
CA TYR A 4 4.70 -12.19 -28.05
C TYR A 4 5.96 -12.41 -28.91
N ALA A 5 5.80 -12.48 -30.24
CA ALA A 5 6.93 -12.62 -31.18
C ALA A 5 7.83 -11.38 -31.16
N THR A 6 7.26 -10.18 -31.09
CA THR A 6 8.00 -8.91 -31.01
C THR A 6 8.80 -8.86 -29.70
N TRP A 7 8.19 -9.24 -28.59
CA TRP A 7 8.84 -9.28 -27.30
C TRP A 7 9.96 -10.33 -27.22
N GLN A 8 9.75 -11.54 -27.75
CA GLN A 8 10.78 -12.57 -27.86
C GLN A 8 12.00 -12.08 -28.67
N TYR A 9 11.77 -11.34 -29.74
CA TYR A 9 12.85 -10.74 -30.52
C TYR A 9 13.65 -9.73 -29.69
N TYR A 10 13.01 -8.82 -28.99
CA TYR A 10 13.71 -7.85 -28.16
C TYR A 10 14.42 -8.50 -26.96
N ARG A 11 13.86 -9.55 -26.38
CA ARG A 11 14.48 -10.32 -25.31
C ARG A 11 15.81 -10.98 -25.71
N SER A 12 15.89 -11.53 -26.91
CA SER A 12 17.10 -12.23 -27.38
C SER A 12 18.24 -11.27 -27.77
N GLU A 13 17.90 -10.05 -28.17
CA GLU A 13 18.86 -9.13 -28.79
C GLU A 13 19.27 -7.96 -27.85
N LYS A 14 18.46 -7.61 -26.86
CA LYS A 14 18.68 -6.42 -26.01
C LYS A 14 18.44 -6.72 -24.52
N LYS A 15 19.35 -6.21 -23.69
CA LYS A 15 19.13 -6.10 -22.25
C LYS A 15 18.45 -4.76 -21.97
N PHE A 16 17.41 -4.79 -21.15
CA PHE A 16 16.72 -3.57 -20.72
C PHE A 16 17.20 -3.19 -19.32
N ASP A 17 17.48 -1.93 -19.09
CA ASP A 17 17.79 -1.39 -17.77
C ASP A 17 16.50 -1.09 -16.99
N VAL A 18 15.44 -0.76 -17.71
CA VAL A 18 14.13 -0.42 -17.14
C VAL A 18 13.02 -1.07 -17.96
N ILE A 19 12.05 -1.64 -17.27
CA ILE A 19 10.77 -2.08 -17.83
C ILE A 19 9.68 -1.20 -17.25
N VAL A 20 8.86 -0.57 -18.10
CA VAL A 20 7.71 0.21 -17.67
C VAL A 20 6.44 -0.60 -17.89
N ASP A 21 5.77 -0.94 -16.78
CA ASP A 21 4.45 -1.58 -16.77
C ASP A 21 3.36 -0.51 -16.83
N ALA A 22 2.76 -0.33 -17.98
CA ALA A 22 1.66 0.60 -18.22
C ALA A 22 0.48 -0.09 -18.93
N VAL A 23 0.30 -1.40 -18.66
CA VAL A 23 -0.72 -2.21 -19.35
C VAL A 23 -2.09 -2.04 -18.71
N PHE A 24 -2.16 -2.16 -17.38
CA PHE A 24 -3.39 -1.99 -16.62
C PHE A 24 -3.17 -1.08 -15.41
N GLY A 25 -4.15 -0.21 -15.15
CA GLY A 25 -4.24 0.63 -13.95
C GLY A 25 -5.52 0.32 -13.16
N THR A 26 -6.17 1.35 -12.62
CA THR A 26 -7.39 1.23 -11.79
C THR A 26 -8.60 0.61 -12.49
N GLY A 27 -8.60 0.52 -13.82
CA GLY A 27 -9.72 -0.03 -14.60
C GLY A 27 -9.76 -1.56 -14.70
N LEU A 28 -8.89 -2.28 -14.02
CA LEU A 28 -8.89 -3.74 -14.05
C LEU A 28 -9.95 -4.31 -13.10
N ASP A 29 -11.08 -4.72 -13.65
CA ASP A 29 -12.26 -5.26 -12.94
C ASP A 29 -12.50 -6.76 -13.19
N ARG A 30 -11.65 -7.40 -13.98
CA ARG A 30 -11.79 -8.80 -14.41
C ARG A 30 -10.45 -9.53 -14.38
N PRO A 31 -10.44 -10.87 -14.26
CA PRO A 31 -9.22 -11.66 -14.39
C PRO A 31 -8.53 -11.41 -15.73
N LEU A 32 -7.19 -11.40 -15.70
CA LEU A 32 -6.38 -11.32 -16.92
C LEU A 32 -6.63 -12.55 -17.80
N THR A 33 -6.54 -12.38 -19.11
CA THR A 33 -6.56 -13.50 -20.06
C THR A 33 -5.15 -14.08 -20.26
N ASP A 34 -5.07 -15.30 -20.79
CA ASP A 34 -3.82 -16.04 -21.00
C ASP A 34 -2.77 -15.25 -21.78
N GLU A 35 -3.18 -14.40 -22.72
CA GLU A 35 -2.27 -13.57 -23.50
C GLU A 35 -1.51 -12.55 -22.61
N TYR A 36 -2.20 -11.95 -21.65
CA TYR A 36 -1.58 -11.00 -20.71
C TYR A 36 -0.73 -11.72 -19.66
N PHE A 37 -1.12 -12.93 -19.23
CA PHE A 37 -0.27 -13.73 -18.35
C PHE A 37 1.06 -14.04 -19.00
N SER A 38 1.07 -14.43 -20.28
CA SER A 38 2.30 -14.68 -21.02
C SER A 38 3.23 -13.47 -21.06
N PHE A 39 2.67 -12.25 -21.16
CA PHE A 39 3.43 -11.02 -21.12
C PHE A 39 4.02 -10.75 -19.73
N LEU A 40 3.23 -10.90 -18.67
CA LEU A 40 3.69 -10.70 -17.30
C LEU A 40 4.74 -11.74 -16.89
N ASP A 41 4.58 -12.98 -17.30
CA ASP A 41 5.57 -14.04 -17.05
C ASP A 41 6.92 -13.73 -17.71
N ILE A 42 6.91 -13.19 -18.92
CA ILE A 42 8.14 -12.78 -19.60
C ILE A 42 8.81 -11.62 -18.87
N ALA A 43 8.05 -10.62 -18.45
CA ALA A 43 8.60 -9.50 -17.67
C ALA A 43 9.18 -9.98 -16.33
N ARG A 44 8.55 -10.97 -15.70
CA ARG A 44 9.03 -11.62 -14.48
C ARG A 44 10.31 -12.42 -14.71
N ASP A 45 10.39 -13.18 -15.80
CA ASP A 45 11.59 -13.94 -16.16
C ASP A 45 12.82 -13.05 -16.31
N HIS A 46 12.65 -11.80 -16.77
CA HIS A 46 13.74 -10.81 -16.83
C HIS A 46 14.27 -10.41 -15.45
N LYS A 47 13.41 -10.43 -14.42
CA LYS A 47 13.83 -10.14 -13.04
C LYS A 47 14.74 -11.24 -12.47
N LEU A 48 14.71 -12.43 -13.05
CA LEU A 48 15.55 -13.57 -12.66
C LEU A 48 16.89 -13.63 -13.42
N ASP A 49 17.08 -12.81 -14.43
CA ASP A 49 18.33 -12.73 -15.20
C ASP A 49 19.44 -12.04 -14.40
N SER A 50 20.69 -12.32 -14.78
CA SER A 50 21.88 -11.67 -14.19
C SER A 50 21.93 -10.16 -14.38
N HIS A 51 21.16 -9.62 -15.32
CA HIS A 51 20.91 -8.21 -15.55
C HIS A 51 19.44 -7.92 -15.21
N CYS A 52 19.18 -7.71 -13.92
CA CYS A 52 17.83 -7.45 -13.40
C CYS A 52 17.41 -6.01 -13.75
N PRO A 53 16.45 -5.80 -14.68
CA PRO A 53 15.95 -4.47 -14.98
C PRO A 53 15.13 -3.92 -13.82
N LEU A 54 15.14 -2.60 -13.65
CA LEU A 54 14.21 -1.90 -12.77
C LEU A 54 12.79 -1.98 -13.35
N ILE A 55 11.83 -2.46 -12.58
CA ILE A 55 10.42 -2.51 -13.00
C ILE A 55 9.67 -1.33 -12.38
N VAL A 56 9.14 -0.47 -13.24
CA VAL A 56 8.36 0.71 -12.85
C VAL A 56 6.92 0.52 -13.29
N ALA A 57 5.99 0.46 -12.33
CA ALA A 57 4.56 0.39 -12.62
C ALA A 57 3.95 1.78 -12.69
N VAL A 58 3.11 1.99 -13.70
CA VAL A 58 2.33 3.22 -13.90
C VAL A 58 0.94 2.99 -13.30
N ASP A 59 0.62 3.75 -12.29
CA ASP A 59 -0.60 3.74 -11.48
C ASP A 59 -0.71 2.50 -10.56
N LEU A 60 -0.69 1.30 -11.09
CA LEU A 60 -0.69 0.03 -10.38
C LEU A 60 0.09 -1.04 -11.14
N PRO A 61 0.79 -1.95 -10.47
CA PRO A 61 1.30 -3.16 -11.11
C PRO A 61 0.17 -3.94 -11.79
N SER A 62 0.39 -4.31 -13.05
CA SER A 62 -0.61 -5.05 -13.82
C SER A 62 -0.95 -6.39 -13.16
N GLY A 63 -2.24 -6.66 -13.02
CA GLY A 63 -2.77 -7.81 -12.30
C GLY A 63 -3.26 -7.50 -10.89
N LEU A 64 -3.10 -6.27 -10.38
CA LEU A 64 -3.70 -5.83 -9.12
C LEU A 64 -5.07 -5.18 -9.35
N ASN A 65 -5.98 -5.40 -8.41
CA ASN A 65 -7.22 -4.64 -8.31
C ASN A 65 -6.98 -3.42 -7.40
N ALA A 66 -7.39 -2.23 -7.85
CA ALA A 66 -7.19 -0.98 -7.11
C ALA A 66 -7.81 -0.99 -5.71
N ASP A 67 -8.95 -1.66 -5.56
CA ASP A 67 -9.68 -1.79 -4.29
C ASP A 67 -9.06 -2.82 -3.33
N GLY A 68 -7.94 -3.42 -3.71
CA GLY A 68 -7.23 -4.41 -2.92
C GLY A 68 -7.82 -5.83 -3.05
N GLY A 69 -7.51 -6.68 -2.09
CA GLY A 69 -7.86 -8.09 -2.09
C GLY A 69 -6.76 -8.97 -2.68
N GLU A 70 -7.10 -10.23 -2.92
CA GLU A 70 -6.16 -11.16 -3.55
C GLU A 70 -5.86 -10.73 -4.99
N PRO A 71 -4.59 -10.66 -5.38
CA PRO A 71 -4.23 -10.36 -6.75
C PRO A 71 -4.85 -11.39 -7.70
N SER A 72 -5.30 -10.94 -8.87
CA SER A 72 -5.68 -11.87 -9.92
C SER A 72 -4.42 -12.59 -10.40
N ALA A 73 -4.19 -13.81 -9.93
CA ALA A 73 -3.07 -14.70 -10.25
C ALA A 73 -1.78 -14.00 -10.69
N CYS A 74 -0.78 -13.90 -9.84
CA CYS A 74 0.58 -13.45 -10.18
C CYS A 74 0.70 -12.04 -10.81
N PRO A 75 0.53 -10.94 -10.04
CA PRO A 75 0.82 -9.59 -10.53
C PRO A 75 2.30 -9.45 -10.89
N LEU A 76 2.63 -8.50 -11.74
CA LEU A 76 4.01 -8.11 -11.95
C LEU A 76 4.51 -7.38 -10.69
N GLU A 77 5.57 -7.88 -10.07
CA GLU A 77 6.18 -7.23 -8.91
C GLU A 77 7.04 -6.06 -9.38
N ALA A 78 6.57 -4.84 -9.12
CA ALA A 78 7.30 -3.61 -9.41
C ALA A 78 8.36 -3.33 -8.32
N ASP A 79 9.42 -2.63 -8.71
CA ASP A 79 10.39 -2.04 -7.78
C ASP A 79 9.92 -0.65 -7.34
N VAL A 80 9.23 0.06 -8.25
CA VAL A 80 8.61 1.38 -8.00
C VAL A 80 7.23 1.41 -8.64
N THR A 81 6.25 1.95 -7.92
CA THR A 81 4.92 2.23 -8.45
C THR A 81 4.66 3.74 -8.37
N ALA A 82 4.50 4.39 -9.51
CA ALA A 82 4.06 5.79 -9.60
C ALA A 82 2.53 5.82 -9.71
N THR A 83 1.84 5.99 -8.59
CA THR A 83 0.37 6.07 -8.54
C THR A 83 -0.11 7.52 -8.58
N PHE A 84 -1.29 7.76 -9.16
CA PHE A 84 -1.75 9.12 -9.46
C PHE A 84 -2.80 9.61 -8.48
N THR A 85 -2.73 10.89 -8.13
CA THR A 85 -3.68 11.66 -7.32
C THR A 85 -3.73 11.24 -5.85
N ALA A 86 -3.96 9.94 -5.57
CA ALA A 86 -4.04 9.39 -4.23
C ALA A 86 -3.59 7.92 -4.20
N PRO A 87 -3.14 7.40 -3.06
CA PRO A 87 -2.88 5.97 -2.89
C PRO A 87 -4.17 5.18 -3.15
N LYS A 88 -4.04 4.01 -3.76
CA LYS A 88 -5.13 3.03 -3.88
C LYS A 88 -5.04 2.04 -2.72
N ILE A 89 -6.12 1.36 -2.39
CA ILE A 89 -6.10 0.34 -1.33
C ILE A 89 -5.02 -0.70 -1.60
N ALA A 90 -4.86 -1.11 -2.85
CA ALA A 90 -3.83 -2.07 -3.28
C ALA A 90 -2.39 -1.59 -3.02
N THR A 91 -2.14 -0.29 -3.06
CA THR A 91 -0.79 0.27 -2.81
C THR A 91 -0.47 0.45 -1.32
N VAL A 92 -1.42 0.16 -0.43
CA VAL A 92 -1.28 0.38 1.02
C VAL A 92 -1.47 -0.90 1.82
N LEU A 93 -2.42 -1.76 1.43
CA LEU A 93 -2.80 -2.94 2.21
C LEU A 93 -2.28 -4.26 1.63
N PRO A 94 -1.81 -5.18 2.49
CA PRO A 94 -1.53 -6.56 2.09
C PRO A 94 -2.82 -7.30 1.62
N PRO A 95 -2.67 -8.27 0.69
CA PRO A 95 -1.42 -8.75 0.12
C PRO A 95 -0.90 -7.93 -1.06
N ALA A 96 -1.73 -7.10 -1.67
CA ALA A 96 -1.44 -6.39 -2.93
C ALA A 96 -0.22 -5.46 -2.83
N VAL A 97 -0.03 -4.75 -1.71
CA VAL A 97 1.10 -3.83 -1.50
C VAL A 97 2.47 -4.49 -1.69
N HIS A 98 2.57 -5.81 -1.48
CA HIS A 98 3.85 -6.52 -1.63
C HIS A 98 4.35 -6.54 -3.09
N ALA A 99 3.47 -6.34 -4.07
CA ALA A 99 3.83 -6.26 -5.47
C ALA A 99 4.12 -4.82 -5.94
N CYS A 100 3.92 -3.80 -5.09
CA CYS A 100 4.02 -2.40 -5.52
C CYS A 100 5.42 -1.79 -5.39
N GLY A 101 6.36 -2.42 -4.65
CA GLY A 101 7.65 -1.82 -4.36
C GLY A 101 7.56 -0.48 -3.63
N GLU A 102 8.42 0.46 -3.96
CA GLU A 102 8.33 1.84 -3.47
C GLU A 102 7.17 2.56 -4.15
N VAL A 103 6.22 3.08 -3.35
CA VAL A 103 5.03 3.76 -3.88
C VAL A 103 5.24 5.27 -3.85
N LEU A 104 5.20 5.90 -5.01
CA LEU A 104 5.24 7.34 -5.21
C LEU A 104 3.86 7.84 -5.63
N VAL A 105 3.32 8.81 -4.89
CA VAL A 105 2.03 9.42 -5.22
C VAL A 105 2.26 10.71 -5.97
N GLU A 106 1.84 10.74 -7.25
CA GLU A 106 2.09 11.85 -8.15
C GLU A 106 0.82 12.62 -8.51
N ALA A 107 0.91 13.95 -8.45
CA ALA A 107 -0.20 14.81 -8.83
C ALA A 107 -0.28 14.94 -10.36
N ILE A 108 -1.44 14.61 -10.92
CA ILE A 108 -1.72 14.73 -12.37
C ILE A 108 -2.62 15.93 -12.71
N GLY A 109 -2.74 16.90 -11.80
CA GLY A 109 -3.57 18.09 -12.00
C GLY A 109 -5.04 17.91 -11.68
N SER A 110 -5.40 16.87 -10.91
CA SER A 110 -6.77 16.71 -10.41
C SER A 110 -7.14 17.87 -9.48
N PRO A 111 -8.26 18.58 -9.72
CA PRO A 111 -8.68 19.69 -8.86
C PRO A 111 -8.91 19.22 -7.41
N PRO A 112 -8.38 19.96 -6.40
CA PRO A 112 -8.55 19.59 -4.99
C PRO A 112 -10.00 19.38 -4.59
N GLU A 113 -10.91 20.18 -5.13
CA GLU A 113 -12.34 20.11 -4.83
C GLU A 113 -12.96 18.78 -5.26
N LEU A 114 -12.46 18.16 -6.34
CA LEU A 114 -12.90 16.84 -6.78
C LEU A 114 -12.34 15.73 -5.89
N ILE A 115 -11.10 15.89 -5.41
CA ILE A 115 -10.47 14.95 -4.48
C ILE A 115 -11.25 14.96 -3.16
N ASP A 116 -11.55 16.13 -2.62
CA ASP A 116 -12.32 16.31 -1.37
C ASP A 116 -13.75 15.78 -1.51
N ALA A 117 -14.36 15.95 -2.70
CA ALA A 117 -15.71 15.46 -2.97
C ALA A 117 -15.80 13.93 -3.13
N ALA A 118 -14.69 13.27 -3.41
CA ALA A 118 -14.66 11.82 -3.63
C ALA A 118 -15.00 10.99 -2.39
N ARG A 119 -14.98 11.59 -1.19
CA ARG A 119 -15.33 11.00 0.12
C ARG A 119 -14.75 9.61 0.30
N SER A 120 -13.58 9.54 0.91
CA SER A 120 -13.00 8.28 1.37
C SER A 120 -13.22 8.11 2.85
N ASP A 121 -13.63 6.92 3.28
CA ASP A 121 -13.67 6.52 4.70
C ASP A 121 -12.35 5.87 5.15
N LEU A 122 -11.37 5.76 4.23
CA LEU A 122 -10.06 5.21 4.51
C LEU A 122 -9.00 6.31 4.46
N PHE A 123 -8.18 6.35 5.49
CA PHE A 123 -7.12 7.33 5.65
C PHE A 123 -5.81 6.64 6.01
N VAL A 124 -4.73 7.12 5.41
CA VAL A 124 -3.36 6.73 5.80
C VAL A 124 -2.87 7.75 6.82
N ALA A 125 -2.47 7.27 8.01
CA ALA A 125 -1.90 8.14 9.03
C ALA A 125 -0.50 8.59 8.61
N GLU A 126 -0.31 9.87 8.45
CA GLU A 126 0.96 10.49 8.08
C GLU A 126 1.70 11.05 9.30
N LYS A 127 2.96 11.43 9.11
CA LYS A 127 3.80 11.99 10.18
C LYS A 127 3.16 13.19 10.87
N ASN A 128 2.49 14.07 10.13
CA ASN A 128 1.87 15.26 10.69
C ASN A 128 0.66 14.94 11.55
N ASP A 129 -0.12 13.92 11.19
CA ASP A 129 -1.24 13.43 12.00
C ASP A 129 -0.74 12.89 13.33
N VAL A 130 0.30 12.07 13.28
CA VAL A 130 0.92 11.49 14.49
C VAL A 130 1.51 12.58 15.38
N LEU A 131 2.18 13.59 14.81
CA LEU A 131 2.71 14.73 15.57
C LEU A 131 1.60 15.54 16.26
N SER A 132 0.48 15.74 15.57
CA SER A 132 -0.70 16.41 16.13
C SER A 132 -1.29 15.63 17.30
N TRP A 133 -1.45 14.30 17.16
CA TRP A 133 -1.95 13.43 18.24
C TRP A 133 -1.02 13.42 19.44
N LEU A 134 0.30 13.30 19.22
CA LEU A 134 1.31 13.36 20.28
C LEU A 134 1.32 14.72 20.98
N TRP A 135 1.10 15.80 20.26
CA TRP A 135 1.00 17.13 20.87
C TRP A 135 -0.19 17.20 21.83
N ASN A 136 -1.34 16.69 21.44
CA ASN A 136 -2.55 16.67 22.26
C ASN A 136 -2.44 15.76 23.50
N SER A 137 -1.52 14.78 23.48
CA SER A 137 -1.26 13.89 24.59
C SER A 137 -0.25 14.39 25.62
N ARG A 138 0.36 15.57 25.40
CA ARG A 138 1.34 16.16 26.32
C ARG A 138 0.74 16.49 27.68
N PHE A 139 1.57 16.42 28.71
CA PHE A 139 1.23 16.92 30.03
C PHE A 139 1.22 18.44 30.02
N SER A 140 0.20 19.05 30.61
CA SER A 140 0.13 20.47 30.94
C SER A 140 0.25 20.62 32.47
N ASP A 141 0.65 21.80 32.93
CA ASP A 141 0.89 22.07 34.36
C ASP A 141 -0.36 21.85 35.23
N ASP A 142 -1.54 21.95 34.62
CA ASP A 142 -2.85 21.72 35.23
C ASP A 142 -3.41 20.31 34.99
N SER A 143 -2.59 19.38 34.47
CA SER A 143 -3.03 18.01 34.18
C SER A 143 -3.21 17.22 35.49
N TYR A 144 -4.33 16.50 35.60
CA TYR A 144 -4.59 15.53 36.65
C TYR A 144 -5.38 14.34 36.08
N LYS A 145 -5.43 13.25 36.85
CA LYS A 145 -5.93 11.97 36.37
C LYS A 145 -7.31 12.03 35.66
N ASN A 146 -8.28 12.76 36.23
CA ASN A 146 -9.61 12.84 35.64
C ASN A 146 -9.67 13.73 34.38
N LYS A 147 -8.79 14.75 34.27
CA LYS A 147 -8.69 15.59 33.09
C LYS A 147 -8.07 14.85 31.90
N ARG A 148 -7.22 13.87 32.17
CA ARG A 148 -6.59 13.04 31.14
C ARG A 148 -7.46 11.89 30.65
N GLY A 149 -8.66 11.78 31.17
CA GLY A 149 -9.64 10.78 30.77
C GLY A 149 -9.41 9.38 31.35
N HIS A 150 -10.39 8.52 31.10
CA HIS A 150 -10.41 7.15 31.56
C HIS A 150 -10.45 6.22 30.34
N ALA A 151 -9.66 5.15 30.36
CA ALA A 151 -9.71 4.09 29.38
C ALA A 151 -10.37 2.86 30.00
N LEU A 152 -11.45 2.36 29.39
CA LEU A 152 -12.01 1.07 29.70
C LEU A 152 -11.42 0.03 28.78
N LEU A 153 -10.74 -0.99 29.34
CA LEU A 153 -10.14 -2.08 28.59
C LEU A 153 -10.98 -3.35 28.76
N ILE A 154 -11.41 -3.90 27.64
CA ILE A 154 -12.05 -5.23 27.58
C ILE A 154 -11.09 -6.13 26.80
N ALA A 155 -10.26 -6.89 27.53
CA ALA A 155 -9.19 -7.67 26.94
C ALA A 155 -8.82 -8.89 27.80
N GLY A 156 -8.22 -9.88 27.15
CA GLY A 156 -7.80 -11.11 27.80
C GLY A 156 -8.94 -12.12 27.98
N SER A 157 -8.57 -13.28 28.51
CA SER A 157 -9.47 -14.34 28.90
C SER A 157 -8.86 -15.08 30.10
N GLU A 158 -9.56 -16.04 30.68
CA GLU A 158 -9.11 -16.81 31.85
C GLU A 158 -7.69 -17.40 31.64
N SER A 159 -7.38 -17.87 30.41
CA SER A 159 -6.07 -18.45 30.07
C SER A 159 -5.09 -17.45 29.46
N TYR A 160 -5.52 -16.22 29.14
CA TYR A 160 -4.73 -15.21 28.41
C TYR A 160 -4.82 -13.83 29.07
N SER A 161 -4.56 -13.74 30.35
CA SER A 161 -4.60 -12.49 31.13
C SER A 161 -3.52 -11.48 30.74
N GLY A 162 -2.42 -11.94 30.12
CA GLY A 162 -1.32 -11.08 29.68
C GLY A 162 -1.73 -9.96 28.71
N ALA A 163 -2.72 -10.20 27.86
CA ALA A 163 -3.23 -9.18 26.94
C ALA A 163 -3.82 -7.98 27.69
N ALA A 164 -4.59 -8.20 28.76
CA ALA A 164 -5.15 -7.13 29.58
C ALA A 164 -4.05 -6.30 30.26
N VAL A 165 -3.01 -6.97 30.79
CA VAL A 165 -1.87 -6.30 31.42
C VAL A 165 -1.08 -5.45 30.43
N LEU A 166 -0.83 -5.98 29.21
CA LEU A 166 -0.13 -5.24 28.16
C LEU A 166 -0.94 -4.02 27.71
N CYS A 167 -2.25 -4.17 27.50
CA CYS A 167 -3.14 -3.06 27.14
C CYS A 167 -3.15 -1.98 28.24
N GLY A 168 -3.28 -2.37 29.52
CA GLY A 168 -3.27 -1.44 30.64
C GLY A 168 -1.97 -0.64 30.72
N ASN A 169 -0.84 -1.33 30.62
CA ASN A 169 0.48 -0.68 30.62
C ASN A 169 0.65 0.26 29.43
N ALA A 170 0.19 -0.12 28.24
CA ALA A 170 0.25 0.72 27.05
C ALA A 170 -0.62 1.97 27.22
N ALA A 171 -1.84 1.83 27.69
CA ALA A 171 -2.76 2.94 27.95
C ALA A 171 -2.15 3.95 28.95
N MET A 172 -1.60 3.46 30.06
CA MET A 172 -0.92 4.33 31.04
C MET A 172 0.27 5.09 30.44
N ARG A 173 1.09 4.41 29.64
CA ARG A 173 2.24 5.02 28.95
C ARG A 173 1.82 6.02 27.87
N SER A 174 0.66 5.84 27.25
CA SER A 174 0.08 6.81 26.29
C SER A 174 -0.46 8.07 26.96
N GLY A 175 -0.47 8.10 28.30
CA GLY A 175 -0.80 9.30 29.07
C GLY A 175 -2.24 9.39 29.51
N VAL A 176 -3.03 8.32 29.43
CA VAL A 176 -4.37 8.29 30.02
C VAL A 176 -4.31 8.40 31.55
N GLY A 177 -5.29 9.05 32.15
CA GLY A 177 -5.29 9.33 33.59
C GLY A 177 -5.65 8.15 34.46
N LEU A 178 -6.55 7.29 34.00
CA LEU A 178 -7.01 6.07 34.68
C LEU A 178 -7.30 4.98 33.64
N VAL A 179 -7.06 3.73 34.04
CA VAL A 179 -7.38 2.53 33.27
C VAL A 179 -8.26 1.62 34.12
#